data_430419e4d39a4eccb6a5d39ccda42b9c
#
_entry.id   430419e4d39a4eccb6a5d39ccda42b9c
#
_cell.length_a   1.000
_cell.length_b   1.000
_cell.length_c   1.000
_cell.angle_alpha   90.00
_cell.angle_beta   90.00
_cell.angle_gamma   90.00
#
_symmetry.space_group_name_H-M   'P 1'
#
loop_
_entity.id
_entity.type
_entity.pdbx_description
1 polymer ?
#
loop_
_entity_poly.entity_id
_entity_poly.type
_entity_poly.pdbx_seq_one_letter_code
_entity_poly.pdbx_strand_id
1 'polypeptide(L)'
;MKTFHIQKPDEAIKEALTDKINNLTKPKGSLGRLEEIALQIGLIQQSLSPRLTHPQNIIFAADHGIVEEKVSPSPKEVTWQQISNFLHGGAGINFLCRQHGFTLKIVDAGVDYDLPYEKGIINMKVGRGTRNFLHGAAMTPEEMELCLEHGAQCADASHREGCNIISFGEMGIGNTSSSSLWMTCFTGIPLAQCVGAGSGLNHQGINHKYEVLKRSLEQYPGEHSTEEILCRFGGYEMVMAVGAMLKAAELGMVILIDGFIMTNCILAASRLYPEVMSYVIFGHQGDESGHKLLLDYLGARPLLNLGLRLGEGSGSVCAYPIVDSAVRMLNEMDSFAHASITKYF
;
A
#
# COMPACT_ATOMS: atom_id res chain seq x y z
N MET A 1 17.54 1.07 -14.29
CA MET A 1 16.49 1.24 -13.27
C MET A 1 16.44 2.68 -12.80
N LYS A 2 15.24 3.24 -12.59
CA LYS A 2 15.07 4.58 -12.00
C LYS A 2 15.68 4.61 -10.61
N THR A 3 16.49 5.63 -10.31
CA THR A 3 17.08 5.83 -8.98
C THR A 3 16.19 6.76 -8.17
N PHE A 4 15.96 6.42 -6.91
CA PHE A 4 15.23 7.25 -5.94
C PHE A 4 16.20 7.74 -4.87
N HIS A 5 15.97 8.94 -4.36
CA HIS A 5 16.79 9.58 -3.32
C HIS A 5 15.99 9.71 -2.02
N ILE A 6 15.75 8.57 -1.37
CA ILE A 6 14.98 8.52 -0.13
C ILE A 6 15.94 8.64 1.05
N GLN A 7 15.70 9.60 1.92
CA GLN A 7 16.42 9.77 3.18
C GLN A 7 15.46 9.53 4.34
N LYS A 8 15.99 9.08 5.47
CA LYS A 8 15.17 9.07 6.70
C LYS A 8 14.82 10.50 7.09
N PRO A 9 13.64 10.76 7.66
CA PRO A 9 13.32 12.07 8.23
C PRO A 9 14.39 12.52 9.23
N ASP A 10 14.79 13.79 9.15
CA ASP A 10 15.75 14.36 10.08
C ASP A 10 15.18 14.36 11.51
N GLU A 11 16.01 13.98 12.49
CA GLU A 11 15.62 13.94 13.90
C GLU A 11 15.89 15.27 14.64
N ALA A 12 16.36 16.33 13.96
CA ALA A 12 16.72 17.61 14.58
C ALA A 12 15.60 18.22 15.46
N ILE A 13 14.34 18.04 15.08
CA ILE A 13 13.19 18.54 15.86
C ILE A 13 12.53 17.51 16.78
N LYS A 14 13.09 16.30 16.90
CA LYS A 14 12.50 15.18 17.65
C LYS A 14 12.28 15.52 19.13
N GLU A 15 13.28 16.14 19.77
CA GLU A 15 13.18 16.57 21.17
C GLU A 15 12.05 17.60 21.34
N ALA A 16 12.03 18.64 20.51
CA ALA A 16 11.00 19.68 20.55
C ALA A 16 9.58 19.13 20.31
N LEU A 17 9.41 18.17 19.37
CA LEU A 17 8.14 17.48 19.13
C LEU A 17 7.73 16.65 20.35
N THR A 18 8.67 15.90 20.91
CA THR A 18 8.44 15.07 22.10
C THR A 18 8.03 15.92 23.29
N ASP A 19 8.70 17.04 23.50
CA ASP A 19 8.38 18.00 24.55
C ASP A 19 6.99 18.62 24.34
N LYS A 20 6.66 19.02 23.10
CA LYS A 20 5.32 19.52 22.78
C LYS A 20 4.26 18.48 23.12
N ILE A 21 4.41 17.21 22.68
CA ILE A 21 3.47 16.11 22.95
C ILE A 21 3.32 15.87 24.47
N ASN A 22 4.43 15.88 25.20
CA ASN A 22 4.44 15.65 26.66
C ASN A 22 3.90 16.83 27.49
N ASN A 23 3.81 18.01 26.90
CA ASN A 23 3.25 19.20 27.55
C ASN A 23 1.78 19.47 27.22
N LEU A 24 1.14 18.66 26.38
CA LEU A 24 -0.31 18.67 26.20
C LEU A 24 -1.02 18.29 27.50
N THR A 25 -2.25 18.80 27.74
CA THR A 25 -3.02 18.61 28.99
C THR A 25 -3.51 17.16 29.16
N LYS A 26 -2.57 16.23 29.29
CA LYS A 26 -2.79 14.80 29.46
C LYS A 26 -1.65 14.15 30.21
N PRO A 27 -1.84 13.00 30.89
CA PRO A 27 -0.73 12.21 31.41
C PRO A 27 0.24 11.80 30.29
N LYS A 28 1.54 11.75 30.58
CA LYS A 28 2.56 11.35 29.62
C LYS A 28 2.26 9.97 29.05
N GLY A 29 2.23 9.82 27.74
CA GLY A 29 1.99 8.55 27.04
C GLY A 29 0.53 8.07 27.03
N SER A 30 -0.41 8.82 27.64
CA SER A 30 -1.80 8.36 27.83
C SER A 30 -2.63 8.22 26.54
N LEU A 31 -2.20 8.86 25.43
CA LEU A 31 -2.84 8.73 24.11
C LEU A 31 -2.09 7.74 23.20
N GLY A 32 -1.07 7.05 23.74
CA GLY A 32 -0.44 5.88 23.14
C GLY A 32 -0.07 6.06 21.67
N ARG A 33 -0.70 5.28 20.79
CA ARG A 33 -0.37 5.26 19.35
C ARG A 33 -0.58 6.60 18.64
N LEU A 34 -1.51 7.44 19.11
CA LEU A 34 -1.70 8.78 18.52
C LEU A 34 -0.46 9.67 18.73
N GLU A 35 0.21 9.55 19.87
CA GLU A 35 1.44 10.31 20.16
C GLU A 35 2.59 9.89 19.24
N GLU A 36 2.72 8.57 19.01
CA GLU A 36 3.74 8.01 18.11
C GLU A 36 3.51 8.47 16.65
N ILE A 37 2.25 8.45 16.18
CA ILE A 37 1.88 8.91 14.83
C ILE A 37 2.13 10.41 14.69
N ALA A 38 1.75 11.21 15.68
CA ALA A 38 1.98 12.64 15.67
C ALA A 38 3.48 12.99 15.60
N LEU A 39 4.31 12.25 16.35
CA LEU A 39 5.76 12.38 16.30
C LEU A 39 6.31 12.01 14.91
N GLN A 40 5.89 10.87 14.36
CA GLN A 40 6.30 10.40 13.04
C GLN A 40 5.96 11.42 11.94
N ILE A 41 4.72 11.91 11.91
CA ILE A 41 4.28 12.89 10.91
C ILE A 41 5.00 14.24 11.11
N GLY A 42 5.20 14.68 12.34
CA GLY A 42 5.98 15.88 12.65
C GLY A 42 7.41 15.80 12.13
N LEU A 43 8.05 14.63 12.28
CA LEU A 43 9.40 14.39 11.74
C LEU A 43 9.40 14.33 10.21
N ILE A 44 8.45 13.64 9.58
CA ILE A 44 8.32 13.60 8.12
C ILE A 44 8.21 15.01 7.55
N GLN A 45 7.37 15.85 8.14
CA GLN A 45 7.11 17.22 7.67
C GLN A 45 8.07 18.27 8.22
N GLN A 46 9.01 17.89 9.08
CA GLN A 46 9.92 18.81 9.79
C GLN A 46 9.15 19.98 10.43
N SER A 47 8.06 19.68 11.14
CA SER A 47 7.13 20.67 11.66
C SER A 47 6.63 20.32 13.05
N LEU A 48 6.62 21.30 13.96
CA LEU A 48 5.97 21.19 15.27
C LEU A 48 4.44 21.32 15.17
N SER A 49 3.92 21.68 14.00
CA SER A 49 2.48 21.81 13.72
C SER A 49 2.15 21.22 12.35
N PRO A 50 2.37 19.89 12.16
CA PRO A 50 2.14 19.24 10.90
C PRO A 50 0.67 19.32 10.49
N ARG A 51 0.39 19.16 9.19
CA ARG A 51 -0.96 19.18 8.64
C ARG A 51 -1.10 18.10 7.58
N LEU A 52 -2.29 17.50 7.48
CA LEU A 52 -2.65 16.59 6.40
C LEU A 52 -3.47 17.36 5.37
N THR A 53 -3.00 17.36 4.13
CA THR A 53 -3.59 18.14 3.04
C THR A 53 -3.88 17.27 1.83
N HIS A 54 -5.02 17.50 1.19
CA HIS A 54 -5.45 16.90 -0.06
C HIS A 54 -5.22 15.37 -0.11
N PRO A 55 -5.76 14.59 0.86
CA PRO A 55 -5.54 13.16 0.91
C PRO A 55 -6.04 12.49 -0.38
N GLN A 56 -5.24 11.54 -0.90
CA GLN A 56 -5.57 10.84 -2.15
C GLN A 56 -5.41 9.34 -1.98
N ASN A 57 -6.30 8.59 -2.65
CA ASN A 57 -6.16 7.15 -2.85
C ASN A 57 -5.99 6.88 -4.35
N ILE A 58 -4.91 6.19 -4.71
CA ILE A 58 -4.64 5.79 -6.09
C ILE A 58 -4.88 4.29 -6.21
N ILE A 59 -5.83 3.88 -7.06
CA ILE A 59 -6.02 2.49 -7.44
C ILE A 59 -5.24 2.23 -8.72
N PHE A 60 -4.28 1.32 -8.65
CA PHE A 60 -3.63 0.75 -9.82
C PHE A 60 -4.37 -0.51 -10.24
N ALA A 61 -4.63 -0.70 -11.54
CA ALA A 61 -5.36 -1.85 -12.04
C ALA A 61 -4.63 -2.55 -13.17
N ALA A 62 -4.55 -3.88 -13.11
CA ALA A 62 -4.01 -4.71 -14.19
C ALA A 62 -4.57 -6.13 -14.14
N ASP A 63 -4.51 -6.82 -15.25
CA ASP A 63 -4.81 -8.25 -15.35
C ASP A 63 -3.55 -9.11 -15.21
N HIS A 64 -3.74 -10.33 -14.70
CA HIS A 64 -2.68 -11.29 -14.45
C HIS A 64 -2.86 -12.56 -15.31
N GLY A 65 -1.82 -12.95 -16.06
CA GLY A 65 -1.86 -14.17 -16.88
C GLY A 65 -2.02 -15.45 -16.07
N ILE A 66 -1.65 -15.47 -14.79
CA ILE A 66 -1.80 -16.65 -13.93
C ILE A 66 -3.26 -17.05 -13.72
N VAL A 67 -4.22 -16.19 -14.01
CA VAL A 67 -5.66 -16.50 -13.94
C VAL A 67 -6.04 -17.65 -14.89
N GLU A 68 -5.29 -17.86 -15.97
CA GLU A 68 -5.44 -18.98 -16.87
C GLU A 68 -5.37 -20.34 -16.14
N GLU A 69 -4.62 -20.40 -15.05
CA GLU A 69 -4.47 -21.57 -14.18
C GLU A 69 -5.60 -21.72 -13.16
N LYS A 70 -6.69 -20.95 -13.27
CA LYS A 70 -7.88 -21.02 -12.38
C LYS A 70 -7.56 -20.85 -10.89
N VAL A 71 -6.61 -19.97 -10.57
CA VAL A 71 -6.19 -19.65 -9.20
C VAL A 71 -7.11 -18.66 -8.49
N SER A 72 -8.18 -18.23 -9.14
CA SER A 72 -9.23 -17.35 -8.60
C SER A 72 -10.62 -17.90 -8.96
N PRO A 73 -11.63 -17.73 -8.08
CA PRO A 73 -13.02 -18.07 -8.42
C PRO A 73 -13.65 -17.01 -9.33
N SER A 74 -13.10 -15.78 -9.30
CA SER A 74 -13.59 -14.67 -10.13
C SER A 74 -13.00 -14.74 -11.53
N PRO A 75 -13.80 -14.56 -12.59
CA PRO A 75 -13.30 -14.47 -13.94
C PRO A 75 -12.53 -13.15 -14.15
N LYS A 76 -11.66 -13.13 -15.16
CA LYS A 76 -10.76 -12.00 -15.48
C LYS A 76 -11.54 -10.70 -15.72
N GLU A 77 -12.71 -10.79 -16.33
CA GLU A 77 -13.56 -9.66 -16.67
C GLU A 77 -13.96 -8.80 -15.47
N VAL A 78 -13.94 -9.38 -14.27
CA VAL A 78 -14.25 -8.63 -13.03
C VAL A 78 -13.29 -7.47 -12.83
N THR A 79 -12.06 -7.53 -13.33
CA THR A 79 -11.10 -6.42 -13.25
C THR A 79 -11.66 -5.15 -13.91
N TRP A 80 -12.02 -5.20 -15.19
CA TRP A 80 -12.55 -4.02 -15.89
C TRP A 80 -13.97 -3.64 -15.43
N GLN A 81 -14.78 -4.60 -15.00
CA GLN A 81 -16.12 -4.34 -14.46
C GLN A 81 -16.02 -3.55 -13.15
N GLN A 82 -15.06 -3.87 -12.28
CA GLN A 82 -14.83 -3.14 -11.04
C GLN A 82 -14.29 -1.72 -11.31
N ILE A 83 -13.46 -1.53 -12.33
CA ILE A 83 -13.03 -0.19 -12.76
C ILE A 83 -14.24 0.65 -13.19
N SER A 84 -15.18 0.06 -13.92
CA SER A 84 -16.44 0.72 -14.27
C SER A 84 -17.24 1.11 -13.01
N ASN A 85 -17.27 0.24 -12.00
CA ASN A 85 -17.93 0.52 -10.73
C ASN A 85 -17.24 1.66 -9.96
N PHE A 86 -15.90 1.74 -9.97
CA PHE A 86 -15.16 2.88 -9.39
C PHE A 86 -15.55 4.20 -10.06
N LEU A 87 -15.66 4.23 -11.38
CA LEU A 87 -16.06 5.42 -12.14
C LEU A 87 -17.49 5.89 -11.79
N HIS A 88 -18.41 4.94 -11.57
CA HIS A 88 -19.79 5.25 -11.19
C HIS A 88 -19.95 5.58 -9.69
N GLY A 89 -18.86 5.47 -8.91
CA GLY A 89 -18.90 5.79 -7.48
C GLY A 89 -19.55 4.75 -6.58
N GLY A 90 -19.72 3.50 -7.07
CA GLY A 90 -20.47 2.44 -6.40
C GLY A 90 -19.64 1.45 -5.57
N ALA A 91 -18.33 1.49 -5.65
CA ALA A 91 -17.45 0.56 -4.94
C ALA A 91 -17.23 0.93 -3.47
N GLY A 92 -16.66 0.00 -2.70
CA GLY A 92 -16.35 0.20 -1.29
C GLY A 92 -15.45 1.40 -1.04
N ILE A 93 -14.39 1.54 -1.80
CA ILE A 93 -13.47 2.68 -1.69
C ILE A 93 -14.15 4.02 -1.98
N ASN A 94 -15.14 4.06 -2.88
CA ASN A 94 -15.80 5.31 -3.25
C ASN A 94 -16.52 5.97 -2.07
N PHE A 95 -17.27 5.20 -1.27
CA PHE A 95 -17.98 5.77 -0.12
C PHE A 95 -17.00 6.22 0.97
N LEU A 96 -15.92 5.44 1.20
CA LEU A 96 -14.89 5.79 2.17
C LEU A 96 -14.14 7.07 1.76
N CYS A 97 -13.77 7.19 0.48
CA CYS A 97 -13.16 8.42 -0.03
C CYS A 97 -14.08 9.64 0.15
N ARG A 98 -15.36 9.51 -0.20
CA ARG A 98 -16.34 10.61 0.02
C ARG A 98 -16.48 10.96 1.51
N GLN A 99 -16.54 9.96 2.38
CA GLN A 99 -16.69 10.16 3.83
C GLN A 99 -15.49 10.89 4.43
N HIS A 100 -14.28 10.58 3.98
CA HIS A 100 -13.03 11.07 4.59
C HIS A 100 -12.32 12.15 3.77
N GLY A 101 -12.96 12.65 2.69
CA GLY A 101 -12.41 13.74 1.88
C GLY A 101 -11.21 13.35 1.02
N PHE A 102 -11.07 12.06 0.68
CA PHE A 102 -10.06 11.60 -0.25
C PHE A 102 -10.45 11.84 -1.70
N THR A 103 -9.50 12.28 -2.50
CA THR A 103 -9.62 12.19 -3.96
C THR A 103 -9.24 10.77 -4.41
N LEU A 104 -10.15 10.11 -5.13
CA LEU A 104 -9.90 8.80 -5.72
C LEU A 104 -9.36 8.96 -7.14
N LYS A 105 -8.21 8.37 -7.42
CA LYS A 105 -7.61 8.27 -8.76
C LYS A 105 -7.58 6.82 -9.22
N ILE A 106 -7.90 6.58 -10.47
CA ILE A 106 -7.91 5.24 -11.07
C ILE A 106 -6.85 5.24 -12.18
N VAL A 107 -5.91 4.31 -12.09
CA VAL A 107 -4.78 4.16 -13.02
C VAL A 107 -4.87 2.81 -13.71
N ASP A 108 -4.95 2.82 -15.02
CA ASP A 108 -4.78 1.61 -15.84
C ASP A 108 -3.29 1.31 -15.98
N ALA A 109 -2.82 0.31 -15.26
CA ALA A 109 -1.44 -0.19 -15.33
C ALA A 109 -1.28 -1.31 -16.38
N GLY A 110 -2.37 -2.02 -16.68
CA GLY A 110 -2.30 -3.13 -17.61
C GLY A 110 -3.57 -3.98 -17.69
N VAL A 111 -4.72 -3.36 -17.76
CA VAL A 111 -6.00 -4.06 -17.92
C VAL A 111 -6.17 -4.54 -19.36
N ASP A 112 -6.55 -5.79 -19.56
CA ASP A 112 -6.79 -6.37 -20.89
C ASP A 112 -8.20 -6.04 -21.40
N TYR A 113 -8.49 -4.76 -21.43
CA TYR A 113 -9.74 -4.19 -21.93
C TYR A 113 -9.49 -2.76 -22.43
N ASP A 114 -10.30 -2.29 -23.38
CA ASP A 114 -10.25 -0.92 -23.87
C ASP A 114 -11.09 0.00 -22.95
N LEU A 115 -10.41 0.61 -21.98
CA LEU A 115 -11.05 1.44 -20.98
C LEU A 115 -11.41 2.84 -21.49
N PRO A 116 -12.49 3.47 -20.99
CA PRO A 116 -12.92 4.80 -21.39
C PRO A 116 -12.07 5.89 -20.69
N TYR A 117 -10.87 6.19 -21.18
CA TYR A 117 -9.95 7.15 -20.56
C TYR A 117 -10.51 8.56 -20.46
N GLU A 118 -11.40 8.94 -21.37
CA GLU A 118 -12.10 10.23 -21.35
C GLU A 118 -12.99 10.43 -20.11
N LYS A 119 -13.26 9.36 -19.36
CA LYS A 119 -13.99 9.39 -18.07
C LYS A 119 -13.10 9.60 -16.86
N GLY A 120 -11.82 9.92 -17.06
CA GLY A 120 -10.91 10.27 -15.97
C GLY A 120 -10.02 9.14 -15.47
N ILE A 121 -9.94 8.01 -16.19
CA ILE A 121 -8.93 6.98 -15.94
C ILE A 121 -7.58 7.49 -16.43
N ILE A 122 -6.55 7.37 -15.60
CA ILE A 122 -5.18 7.71 -15.95
C ILE A 122 -4.59 6.55 -16.75
N ASN A 123 -4.21 6.80 -18.00
CA ASN A 123 -3.61 5.77 -18.85
C ASN A 123 -2.11 5.68 -18.60
N MET A 124 -1.70 4.62 -17.92
CA MET A 124 -0.30 4.23 -17.68
C MET A 124 -0.06 2.77 -18.11
N LYS A 125 -0.90 2.26 -19.02
CA LYS A 125 -0.89 0.87 -19.46
C LYS A 125 0.46 0.45 -20.02
N VAL A 126 1.06 -0.58 -19.41
CA VAL A 126 2.33 -1.19 -19.85
C VAL A 126 2.07 -2.33 -20.84
N GLY A 127 1.03 -3.12 -20.61
CA GLY A 127 0.62 -4.23 -21.48
C GLY A 127 -0.83 -4.62 -21.22
N ARG A 128 -1.36 -5.59 -21.96
CA ARG A 128 -2.70 -6.16 -21.76
C ARG A 128 -2.62 -7.39 -20.84
N GLY A 129 -2.41 -7.12 -19.54
CA GLY A 129 -2.12 -8.13 -18.53
C GLY A 129 -0.68 -8.65 -18.58
N THR A 130 -0.22 -9.20 -17.47
CA THR A 130 1.08 -9.87 -17.40
C THR A 130 1.04 -11.23 -18.11
N ARG A 131 2.20 -11.80 -18.38
CA ARG A 131 2.31 -13.20 -18.81
C ARG A 131 2.01 -14.14 -17.65
N ASN A 132 1.64 -15.39 -17.99
CA ASN A 132 1.46 -16.43 -17.00
C ASN A 132 2.81 -16.89 -16.46
N PHE A 133 3.09 -16.55 -15.20
CA PHE A 133 4.37 -16.86 -14.57
C PHE A 133 4.59 -18.35 -14.28
N LEU A 134 3.61 -19.23 -14.49
CA LEU A 134 3.84 -20.68 -14.52
C LEU A 134 4.74 -21.08 -15.69
N HIS A 135 4.70 -20.34 -16.82
CA HIS A 135 5.41 -20.66 -18.03
C HIS A 135 6.63 -19.78 -18.33
N GLY A 136 6.86 -18.72 -17.56
CA GLY A 136 7.96 -17.79 -17.78
C GLY A 136 7.89 -16.60 -16.82
N ALA A 137 8.63 -15.53 -17.09
CA ALA A 137 8.52 -14.31 -16.30
C ALA A 137 7.20 -13.58 -16.59
N ALA A 138 6.57 -13.01 -15.56
CA ALA A 138 5.32 -12.24 -15.69
C ALA A 138 5.52 -11.00 -16.56
N MET A 139 6.68 -10.36 -16.46
CA MET A 139 7.03 -9.17 -17.23
C MET A 139 8.53 -9.14 -17.55
N THR A 140 8.92 -8.32 -18.54
CA THR A 140 10.33 -8.08 -18.86
C THR A 140 10.94 -7.07 -17.88
N PRO A 141 12.29 -6.95 -17.81
CA PRO A 141 12.94 -5.89 -17.05
C PRO A 141 12.52 -4.49 -17.50
N GLU A 142 12.33 -4.26 -18.80
CA GLU A 142 11.88 -2.98 -19.35
C GLU A 142 10.46 -2.64 -18.93
N GLU A 143 9.55 -3.63 -18.92
CA GLU A 143 8.17 -3.46 -18.45
C GLU A 143 8.16 -3.16 -16.95
N MET A 144 8.99 -3.84 -16.16
CA MET A 144 9.15 -3.58 -14.72
C MET A 144 9.65 -2.16 -14.45
N GLU A 145 10.69 -1.71 -15.17
CA GLU A 145 11.21 -0.34 -15.06
C GLU A 145 10.16 0.70 -15.43
N LEU A 146 9.38 0.44 -16.48
CA LEU A 146 8.29 1.31 -16.91
C LEU A 146 7.18 1.40 -15.85
N CYS A 147 6.83 0.28 -15.20
CA CYS A 147 5.89 0.29 -14.08
C CYS A 147 6.39 1.17 -12.92
N LEU A 148 7.66 1.01 -12.50
CA LEU A 148 8.24 1.83 -11.43
C LEU A 148 8.21 3.32 -11.80
N GLU A 149 8.50 3.65 -13.05
CA GLU A 149 8.48 5.04 -13.52
C GLU A 149 7.07 5.62 -13.55
N HIS A 150 6.10 4.90 -14.11
CA HIS A 150 4.69 5.33 -14.18
C HIS A 150 4.10 5.52 -12.77
N GLY A 151 4.40 4.60 -11.84
CA GLY A 151 3.99 4.75 -10.44
C GLY A 151 4.58 6.01 -9.80
N ALA A 152 5.87 6.26 -10.03
CA ALA A 152 6.53 7.47 -9.54
C ALA A 152 5.91 8.75 -10.13
N GLN A 153 5.54 8.75 -11.41
CA GLN A 153 4.85 9.87 -12.06
C GLN A 153 3.47 10.13 -11.42
N CYS A 154 2.72 9.09 -11.07
CA CYS A 154 1.43 9.23 -10.38
C CYS A 154 1.57 9.87 -9.00
N ALA A 155 2.54 9.44 -8.19
CA ALA A 155 2.80 10.02 -6.87
C ALA A 155 3.28 11.48 -6.97
N ASP A 156 4.17 11.78 -7.93
CA ASP A 156 4.66 13.13 -8.18
C ASP A 156 3.53 14.08 -8.63
N ALA A 157 2.62 13.62 -9.49
CA ALA A 157 1.44 14.39 -9.87
C ALA A 157 0.53 14.69 -8.67
N SER A 158 0.33 13.71 -7.78
CA SER A 158 -0.44 13.90 -6.55
C SER A 158 0.21 14.92 -5.61
N HIS A 159 1.53 14.85 -5.44
CA HIS A 159 2.27 15.81 -4.64
C HIS A 159 2.16 17.25 -5.18
N ARG A 160 2.25 17.42 -6.51
CA ARG A 160 2.05 18.74 -7.15
C ARG A 160 0.64 19.32 -6.95
N GLU A 161 -0.34 18.48 -6.72
CA GLU A 161 -1.71 18.89 -6.35
C GLU A 161 -1.85 19.23 -4.85
N GLY A 162 -0.75 19.20 -4.09
CA GLY A 162 -0.73 19.52 -2.66
C GLY A 162 -1.02 18.33 -1.75
N CYS A 163 -1.06 17.10 -2.29
CA CYS A 163 -1.23 15.89 -1.49
C CYS A 163 0.05 15.62 -0.67
N ASN A 164 -0.08 15.50 0.64
CA ASN A 164 1.03 15.12 1.51
C ASN A 164 0.77 13.85 2.33
N ILE A 165 -0.41 13.24 2.15
CA ILE A 165 -0.77 11.93 2.67
C ILE A 165 -1.48 11.12 1.60
N ILE A 166 -0.91 9.96 1.28
CA ILE A 166 -1.36 9.16 0.14
C ILE A 166 -1.60 7.71 0.57
N SER A 167 -2.62 7.11 -0.01
CA SER A 167 -2.98 5.71 0.12
C SER A 167 -2.95 5.06 -1.26
N PHE A 168 -2.68 3.77 -1.30
CA PHE A 168 -2.68 2.99 -2.54
C PHE A 168 -3.64 1.82 -2.40
N GLY A 169 -4.42 1.60 -3.44
CA GLY A 169 -5.25 0.44 -3.65
C GLY A 169 -4.87 -0.26 -4.94
N GLU A 170 -5.48 -1.40 -5.15
CA GLU A 170 -5.24 -2.22 -6.33
C GLU A 170 -6.54 -2.86 -6.83
N MET A 171 -6.54 -3.23 -8.11
CA MET A 171 -7.55 -4.08 -8.72
C MET A 171 -6.92 -4.98 -9.77
N GLY A 172 -6.93 -6.29 -9.51
CA GLY A 172 -6.38 -7.25 -10.46
C GLY A 172 -6.73 -8.67 -10.06
N ILE A 173 -7.64 -9.32 -10.79
CA ILE A 173 -7.96 -10.74 -10.50
C ILE A 173 -6.69 -11.58 -10.67
N GLY A 174 -6.34 -12.32 -9.61
CA GLY A 174 -5.14 -13.16 -9.57
C GLY A 174 -3.96 -12.58 -8.79
N ASN A 175 -3.96 -11.29 -8.43
CA ASN A 175 -2.84 -10.60 -7.78
C ASN A 175 -2.47 -11.14 -6.38
N THR A 176 -3.39 -11.76 -5.65
CA THR A 176 -3.06 -12.47 -4.40
C THR A 176 -2.11 -13.65 -4.63
N SER A 177 -2.07 -14.21 -5.84
CA SER A 177 -1.09 -15.25 -6.23
C SER A 177 0.32 -14.67 -6.33
N SER A 178 0.48 -13.54 -7.00
CA SER A 178 1.73 -12.77 -7.05
C SER A 178 2.19 -12.37 -5.65
N SER A 179 1.27 -11.86 -4.83
CA SER A 179 1.55 -11.45 -3.44
C SER A 179 2.05 -12.61 -2.58
N SER A 180 1.44 -13.79 -2.70
CA SER A 180 1.88 -14.98 -1.95
C SER A 180 3.30 -15.41 -2.33
N LEU A 181 3.66 -15.33 -3.63
CA LEU A 181 5.01 -15.64 -4.11
C LEU A 181 6.02 -14.57 -3.68
N TRP A 182 5.68 -13.28 -3.77
CA TRP A 182 6.53 -12.21 -3.27
C TRP A 182 6.81 -12.38 -1.78
N MET A 183 5.76 -12.65 -0.97
CA MET A 183 5.94 -12.88 0.45
C MET A 183 6.92 -14.03 0.71
N THR A 184 6.75 -15.17 0.06
CA THR A 184 7.64 -16.32 0.20
C THR A 184 9.08 -15.99 -0.22
N CYS A 185 9.27 -15.39 -1.39
CA CYS A 185 10.60 -15.06 -1.92
C CYS A 185 11.34 -14.03 -1.06
N PHE A 186 10.65 -13.00 -0.56
CA PHE A 186 11.29 -11.94 0.22
C PHE A 186 11.49 -12.27 1.69
N THR A 187 10.68 -13.15 2.27
CA THR A 187 10.70 -13.41 3.73
C THR A 187 11.22 -14.79 4.10
N GLY A 188 11.20 -15.74 3.17
CA GLY A 188 11.44 -17.15 3.46
C GLY A 188 10.29 -17.87 4.18
N ILE A 189 9.16 -17.18 4.44
CA ILE A 189 7.97 -17.82 5.02
C ILE A 189 7.45 -18.88 4.04
N PRO A 190 7.17 -20.10 4.51
CA PRO A 190 6.71 -21.18 3.64
C PRO A 190 5.47 -20.80 2.84
N LEU A 191 5.44 -21.10 1.55
CA LEU A 191 4.34 -20.77 0.63
C LEU A 191 2.97 -21.19 1.17
N ALA A 192 2.88 -22.36 1.83
CA ALA A 192 1.64 -22.84 2.44
C ALA A 192 1.02 -21.88 3.49
N GLN A 193 1.84 -21.01 4.10
CA GLN A 193 1.38 -20.00 5.06
C GLN A 193 1.05 -18.66 4.38
N CYS A 194 1.48 -18.48 3.13
CA CYS A 194 1.28 -17.25 2.36
C CYS A 194 0.03 -17.32 1.46
N VAL A 195 -0.43 -18.53 1.10
CA VAL A 195 -1.55 -18.74 0.20
C VAL A 195 -2.88 -18.69 0.94
N GLY A 196 -3.78 -17.83 0.50
CA GLY A 196 -5.13 -17.66 1.06
C GLY A 196 -6.23 -17.81 0.04
N ALA A 197 -7.46 -17.56 0.49
CA ALA A 197 -8.67 -17.70 -0.29
C ALA A 197 -8.81 -16.66 -1.43
N GLY A 198 -8.05 -15.56 -1.37
CA GLY A 198 -8.22 -14.45 -2.31
C GLY A 198 -9.66 -13.95 -2.33
N SER A 199 -10.26 -13.85 -3.51
CA SER A 199 -11.65 -13.40 -3.68
C SER A 199 -12.72 -14.42 -3.23
N GLY A 200 -12.34 -15.51 -2.54
CA GLY A 200 -13.30 -16.44 -1.93
C GLY A 200 -13.19 -17.90 -2.38
N LEU A 201 -11.98 -18.40 -2.68
CA LEU A 201 -11.75 -19.82 -2.93
C LEU A 201 -12.17 -20.68 -1.73
N ASN A 202 -12.78 -21.81 -2.00
CA ASN A 202 -12.98 -22.88 -1.04
C ASN A 202 -11.67 -23.68 -0.81
N HIS A 203 -11.67 -24.63 0.11
CA HIS A 203 -10.49 -25.44 0.43
C HIS A 203 -9.87 -26.15 -0.79
N GLN A 204 -10.68 -26.68 -1.71
CA GLN A 204 -10.20 -27.31 -2.91
C GLN A 204 -9.52 -26.31 -3.86
N GLY A 205 -10.10 -25.11 -4.01
CA GLY A 205 -9.52 -24.03 -4.79
C GLY A 205 -8.21 -23.50 -4.18
N ILE A 206 -8.13 -23.39 -2.86
CA ILE A 206 -6.89 -22.98 -2.15
C ILE A 206 -5.79 -24.02 -2.40
N ASN A 207 -6.10 -25.32 -2.29
CA ASN A 207 -5.14 -26.38 -2.56
C ASN A 207 -4.67 -26.35 -4.03
N HIS A 208 -5.59 -26.17 -4.98
CA HIS A 208 -5.23 -26.03 -6.39
C HIS A 208 -4.31 -24.83 -6.62
N LYS A 209 -4.66 -23.66 -6.08
CA LYS A 209 -3.84 -22.44 -6.13
C LYS A 209 -2.44 -22.71 -5.56
N TYR A 210 -2.36 -23.34 -4.39
CA TYR A 210 -1.08 -23.70 -3.77
C TYR A 210 -0.23 -24.57 -4.69
N GLU A 211 -0.77 -25.61 -5.30
CA GLU A 211 -0.02 -26.51 -6.21
C GLU A 211 0.47 -25.77 -7.47
N VAL A 212 -0.33 -24.85 -8.02
CA VAL A 212 0.09 -24.00 -9.16
C VAL A 212 1.25 -23.10 -8.75
N LEU A 213 1.15 -22.39 -7.60
CA LEU A 213 2.19 -21.48 -7.14
C LEU A 213 3.46 -22.23 -6.73
N LYS A 214 3.34 -23.41 -6.12
CA LYS A 214 4.45 -24.28 -5.79
C LYS A 214 5.24 -24.68 -7.03
N ARG A 215 4.57 -25.15 -8.11
CA ARG A 215 5.23 -25.45 -9.38
C ARG A 215 5.91 -24.25 -10.01
N SER A 216 5.31 -23.06 -9.88
CA SER A 216 5.92 -21.82 -10.39
C SER A 216 7.21 -21.48 -9.63
N LEU A 217 7.24 -21.71 -8.31
CA LEU A 217 8.41 -21.49 -7.47
C LEU A 217 9.52 -22.53 -7.71
N GLU A 218 9.16 -23.81 -7.88
CA GLU A 218 10.08 -24.90 -8.19
C GLU A 218 10.83 -24.71 -9.53
N GLN A 219 10.23 -23.97 -10.48
CA GLN A 219 10.85 -23.59 -11.75
C GLN A 219 11.78 -22.36 -11.63
N TYR A 220 11.87 -21.78 -10.44
CA TYR A 220 12.68 -20.60 -10.17
C TYR A 220 13.53 -20.81 -8.92
N PRO A 221 14.45 -21.78 -8.95
CA PRO A 221 15.28 -22.15 -7.81
C PRO A 221 16.43 -21.13 -7.61
N GLY A 222 16.90 -21.00 -6.38
CA GLY A 222 18.05 -20.17 -6.03
C GLY A 222 17.68 -18.84 -5.37
N GLU A 223 18.70 -18.03 -5.15
CA GLU A 223 18.56 -16.66 -4.64
C GLU A 223 18.47 -15.69 -5.81
N HIS A 224 17.59 -14.72 -5.70
CA HIS A 224 17.29 -13.76 -6.76
C HIS A 224 17.26 -12.33 -6.19
N SER A 225 17.62 -11.38 -7.03
CA SER A 225 17.47 -9.96 -6.70
C SER A 225 15.99 -9.57 -6.57
N THR A 226 15.76 -8.44 -5.93
CA THR A 226 14.39 -7.91 -5.82
C THR A 226 13.78 -7.69 -7.20
N GLU A 227 14.54 -7.11 -8.13
CA GLU A 227 14.09 -6.83 -9.49
C GLU A 227 13.74 -8.11 -10.26
N GLU A 228 14.52 -9.17 -10.11
CA GLU A 228 14.25 -10.47 -10.72
C GLU A 228 12.93 -11.06 -10.18
N ILE A 229 12.68 -10.96 -8.87
CA ILE A 229 11.43 -11.42 -8.25
C ILE A 229 10.24 -10.59 -8.74
N LEU A 230 10.39 -9.26 -8.87
CA LEU A 230 9.37 -8.39 -9.44
C LEU A 230 9.02 -8.79 -10.87
N CYS A 231 10.03 -9.04 -11.71
CA CYS A 231 9.83 -9.49 -13.09
C CYS A 231 9.18 -10.88 -13.16
N ARG A 232 9.63 -11.80 -12.31
CA ARG A 232 9.20 -13.21 -12.37
C ARG A 232 7.75 -13.39 -11.97
N PHE A 233 7.31 -12.76 -10.87
CA PHE A 233 6.02 -13.02 -10.23
C PHE A 233 5.13 -11.79 -10.06
N GLY A 234 5.53 -10.62 -10.57
CA GLY A 234 4.83 -9.37 -10.34
C GLY A 234 3.53 -9.22 -11.13
N GLY A 235 2.75 -8.21 -10.73
CA GLY A 235 1.67 -7.62 -11.50
C GLY A 235 2.06 -6.20 -11.89
N TYR A 236 1.60 -5.70 -13.03
CA TYR A 236 1.90 -4.32 -13.45
C TYR A 236 1.43 -3.29 -12.41
N GLU A 237 0.23 -3.48 -11.85
CA GLU A 237 -0.34 -2.64 -10.81
C GLU A 237 0.47 -2.68 -9.51
N MET A 238 0.97 -3.86 -9.14
CA MET A 238 1.76 -4.05 -7.93
C MET A 238 3.12 -3.37 -8.03
N VAL A 239 3.83 -3.57 -9.16
CA VAL A 239 5.13 -2.92 -9.41
C VAL A 239 4.96 -1.41 -9.58
N MET A 240 3.86 -0.96 -10.17
CA MET A 240 3.53 0.46 -10.27
C MET A 240 3.30 1.08 -8.88
N ALA A 241 2.61 0.37 -7.98
CA ALA A 241 2.45 0.78 -6.58
C ALA A 241 3.80 0.88 -5.85
N VAL A 242 4.74 -0.06 -6.08
CA VAL A 242 6.11 0.03 -5.55
C VAL A 242 6.78 1.34 -5.97
N GLY A 243 6.76 1.67 -7.26
CA GLY A 243 7.31 2.92 -7.78
C GLY A 243 6.66 4.17 -7.18
N ALA A 244 5.34 4.13 -6.99
CA ALA A 244 4.59 5.22 -6.37
C ALA A 244 4.94 5.40 -4.88
N MET A 245 5.09 4.31 -4.12
CA MET A 245 5.50 4.32 -2.71
C MET A 245 6.92 4.90 -2.54
N LEU A 246 7.86 4.48 -3.39
CA LEU A 246 9.22 5.01 -3.36
C LEU A 246 9.24 6.51 -3.65
N LYS A 247 8.48 6.97 -4.65
CA LYS A 247 8.42 8.41 -4.98
C LYS A 247 7.70 9.22 -3.91
N ALA A 248 6.65 8.68 -3.29
CA ALA A 248 5.96 9.34 -2.19
C ALA A 248 6.91 9.57 -1.00
N ALA A 249 7.73 8.58 -0.64
CA ALA A 249 8.75 8.72 0.40
C ALA A 249 9.83 9.74 0.03
N GLU A 250 10.33 9.71 -1.21
CA GLU A 250 11.30 10.70 -1.72
C GLU A 250 10.77 12.14 -1.62
N LEU A 251 9.46 12.32 -1.77
CA LEU A 251 8.77 13.62 -1.68
C LEU A 251 8.33 13.98 -0.25
N GLY A 252 8.65 13.16 0.76
CA GLY A 252 8.28 13.41 2.15
C GLY A 252 6.78 13.28 2.43
N MET A 253 6.06 12.47 1.67
CA MET A 253 4.63 12.21 1.89
C MET A 253 4.43 11.10 2.92
N VAL A 254 3.36 11.20 3.72
CA VAL A 254 2.90 10.11 4.58
C VAL A 254 2.21 9.04 3.73
N ILE A 255 2.60 7.78 3.89
CA ILE A 255 2.08 6.65 3.11
C ILE A 255 1.20 5.77 4.01
N LEU A 256 -0.09 5.65 3.67
CA LEU A 256 -1.00 4.73 4.35
C LEU A 256 -1.04 3.41 3.59
N ILE A 257 -0.66 2.32 4.26
CA ILE A 257 -0.65 0.97 3.69
C ILE A 257 -1.99 0.29 3.97
N ASP A 258 -2.57 -0.26 2.91
CA ASP A 258 -3.80 -1.04 2.96
C ASP A 258 -3.56 -2.49 3.43
N GLY A 259 -4.12 -3.46 2.75
CA GLY A 259 -4.13 -4.87 3.11
C GLY A 259 -2.91 -5.66 2.62
N PHE A 260 -3.11 -6.96 2.47
CA PHE A 260 -2.07 -7.95 2.16
C PHE A 260 -1.25 -7.60 0.91
N ILE A 261 -1.91 -7.20 -0.19
CA ILE A 261 -1.23 -6.92 -1.46
C ILE A 261 -0.35 -5.67 -1.33
N MET A 262 -0.89 -4.56 -0.78
CA MET A 262 -0.10 -3.34 -0.61
C MET A 262 1.00 -3.49 0.45
N THR A 263 0.82 -4.38 1.44
CA THR A 263 1.88 -4.74 2.39
C THR A 263 3.02 -5.50 1.69
N ASN A 264 2.73 -6.35 0.69
CA ASN A 264 3.76 -6.95 -0.15
C ASN A 264 4.44 -5.92 -1.07
N CYS A 265 3.71 -4.93 -1.56
CA CYS A 265 4.30 -3.84 -2.35
C CYS A 265 5.28 -3.01 -1.52
N ILE A 266 4.93 -2.64 -0.28
CA ILE A 266 5.87 -1.91 0.58
C ILE A 266 7.03 -2.77 1.07
N LEU A 267 6.85 -4.08 1.25
CA LEU A 267 7.95 -5.01 1.49
C LEU A 267 8.93 -4.97 0.33
N ALA A 268 8.47 -5.09 -0.92
CA ALA A 268 9.31 -5.00 -2.11
C ALA A 268 10.02 -3.64 -2.22
N ALA A 269 9.30 -2.54 -1.98
CA ALA A 269 9.88 -1.21 -1.93
C ALA A 269 11.00 -1.10 -0.89
N SER A 270 10.80 -1.67 0.30
CA SER A 270 11.80 -1.67 1.38
C SER A 270 13.03 -2.52 1.09
N ARG A 271 12.93 -3.52 0.20
CA ARG A 271 14.08 -4.29 -0.28
C ARG A 271 14.94 -3.49 -1.26
N LEU A 272 14.32 -2.60 -2.02
CA LEU A 272 15.03 -1.69 -2.92
C LEU A 272 15.61 -0.48 -2.14
N TYR A 273 14.80 0.15 -1.27
CA TYR A 273 15.14 1.34 -0.50
C TYR A 273 14.56 1.24 0.92
N PRO A 274 15.34 0.74 1.90
CA PRO A 274 14.83 0.51 3.27
C PRO A 274 14.28 1.75 3.97
N GLU A 275 14.76 2.93 3.61
CA GLU A 275 14.36 4.21 4.20
C GLU A 275 12.88 4.54 3.98
N VAL A 276 12.23 3.94 2.97
CA VAL A 276 10.80 4.12 2.67
C VAL A 276 9.93 3.83 3.88
N MET A 277 10.34 2.88 4.73
CA MET A 277 9.60 2.47 5.93
C MET A 277 9.41 3.58 6.96
N SER A 278 10.24 4.63 6.93
CA SER A 278 10.11 5.79 7.82
C SER A 278 8.87 6.65 7.53
N TYR A 279 8.29 6.50 6.35
CA TYR A 279 7.14 7.27 5.86
C TYR A 279 5.81 6.52 5.97
N VAL A 280 5.85 5.28 6.46
CA VAL A 280 4.72 4.32 6.37
C VAL A 280 3.92 4.27 7.67
N ILE A 281 2.60 4.29 7.52
CA ILE A 281 1.64 3.93 8.57
C ILE A 281 0.77 2.78 8.03
N PHE A 282 0.78 1.65 8.72
CA PHE A 282 -0.05 0.49 8.37
C PHE A 282 -1.50 0.74 8.83
N GLY A 283 -2.43 0.82 7.88
CA GLY A 283 -3.83 1.16 8.14
C GLY A 283 -4.56 0.04 8.88
N HIS A 284 -4.47 -1.19 8.40
CA HIS A 284 -5.18 -2.29 9.03
C HIS A 284 -4.48 -3.63 8.87
N GLN A 285 -4.85 -4.58 9.74
CA GLN A 285 -4.64 -5.99 9.51
C GLN A 285 -5.86 -6.55 8.77
N GLY A 286 -5.66 -6.97 7.52
CA GLY A 286 -6.68 -7.67 6.74
C GLY A 286 -6.78 -9.15 7.11
N ASP A 287 -7.89 -9.77 6.70
CA ASP A 287 -8.22 -11.18 6.99
C ASP A 287 -7.63 -12.18 5.97
N GLU A 288 -6.66 -11.76 5.16
CA GLU A 288 -5.91 -12.67 4.27
C GLU A 288 -4.89 -13.49 5.08
N SER A 289 -4.78 -14.80 4.76
CA SER A 289 -4.03 -15.79 5.56
C SER A 289 -2.59 -15.39 5.87
N GLY A 290 -1.86 -14.82 4.93
CA GLY A 290 -0.46 -14.41 5.11
C GLY A 290 -0.28 -13.04 5.76
N HIS A 291 -1.32 -12.22 5.84
CA HIS A 291 -1.15 -10.79 6.17
C HIS A 291 -0.60 -10.56 7.57
N LYS A 292 -1.14 -11.28 8.58
CA LYS A 292 -0.62 -11.17 9.95
C LYS A 292 0.87 -11.53 10.03
N LEU A 293 1.27 -12.64 9.40
CA LEU A 293 2.67 -13.09 9.39
C LEU A 293 3.58 -12.07 8.71
N LEU A 294 3.09 -11.44 7.64
CA LEU A 294 3.84 -10.40 6.93
C LEU A 294 4.01 -9.14 7.77
N LEU A 295 2.95 -8.71 8.47
CA LEU A 295 3.01 -7.58 9.41
C LEU A 295 3.98 -7.87 10.57
N ASP A 296 3.91 -9.06 11.14
CA ASP A 296 4.83 -9.51 12.21
C ASP A 296 6.29 -9.51 11.72
N TYR A 297 6.54 -10.00 10.50
CA TYR A 297 7.87 -9.97 9.86
C TYR A 297 8.42 -8.55 9.68
N LEU A 298 7.57 -7.61 9.31
CA LEU A 298 7.93 -6.20 9.14
C LEU A 298 8.01 -5.43 10.47
N GLY A 299 7.65 -6.04 11.60
CA GLY A 299 7.51 -5.33 12.88
C GLY A 299 6.41 -4.26 12.83
N ALA A 300 5.45 -4.41 11.94
CA ALA A 300 4.39 -3.45 11.70
C ALA A 300 3.31 -3.49 12.79
N ARG A 301 2.77 -2.31 13.12
CA ARG A 301 1.67 -2.14 14.09
C ARG A 301 0.48 -1.49 13.39
N PRO A 302 -0.43 -2.27 12.78
CA PRO A 302 -1.60 -1.75 12.07
C PRO A 302 -2.56 -1.03 13.04
N LEU A 303 -3.28 -0.03 12.53
CA LEU A 303 -4.20 0.78 13.33
C LEU A 303 -5.53 0.08 13.59
N LEU A 304 -6.02 -0.69 12.62
CA LEU A 304 -7.31 -1.38 12.67
C LEU A 304 -7.17 -2.88 12.49
N ASN A 305 -8.11 -3.62 13.09
CA ASN A 305 -8.34 -5.03 12.83
C ASN A 305 -9.86 -5.26 12.80
N LEU A 306 -10.47 -5.11 11.62
CA LEU A 306 -11.91 -5.19 11.40
C LEU A 306 -12.32 -6.40 10.56
N GLY A 307 -11.39 -7.35 10.29
CA GLY A 307 -11.64 -8.49 9.43
C GLY A 307 -11.89 -8.10 7.95
N LEU A 308 -11.36 -6.96 7.49
CA LEU A 308 -11.51 -6.54 6.10
C LEU A 308 -10.65 -7.39 5.17
N ARG A 309 -11.17 -7.69 3.96
CA ARG A 309 -10.46 -8.43 2.91
C ARG A 309 -10.89 -7.97 1.51
N LEU A 310 -11.17 -6.66 1.37
CA LEU A 310 -11.68 -6.11 0.12
C LEU A 310 -10.57 -5.67 -0.83
N GLY A 311 -9.49 -5.03 -0.32
CA GLY A 311 -8.52 -4.31 -1.13
C GLY A 311 -8.97 -2.89 -1.46
N GLU A 312 -8.64 -2.40 -2.65
CA GLU A 312 -9.02 -1.08 -3.19
C GLU A 312 -8.42 0.12 -2.40
N GLY A 313 -7.58 -0.10 -1.38
CA GLY A 313 -7.16 0.93 -0.44
C GLY A 313 -8.16 1.16 0.71
N SER A 314 -9.17 0.29 0.84
CA SER A 314 -10.30 0.50 1.75
C SER A 314 -9.90 0.52 3.23
N GLY A 315 -9.00 -0.36 3.66
CA GLY A 315 -8.56 -0.43 5.06
C GLY A 315 -7.70 0.76 5.46
N SER A 316 -6.86 1.25 4.55
CA SER A 316 -6.04 2.44 4.78
C SER A 316 -6.88 3.71 4.88
N VAL A 317 -7.86 3.91 3.99
CA VAL A 317 -8.75 5.06 4.05
C VAL A 317 -9.67 4.98 5.28
N CYS A 318 -10.12 3.78 5.67
CA CYS A 318 -10.88 3.56 6.91
C CYS A 318 -10.07 3.93 8.16
N ALA A 319 -8.73 3.77 8.15
CA ALA A 319 -7.83 4.11 9.25
C ALA A 319 -7.49 5.62 9.33
N TYR A 320 -7.71 6.38 8.26
CA TYR A 320 -7.33 7.78 8.17
C TYR A 320 -7.82 8.66 9.32
N PRO A 321 -9.05 8.55 9.85
CA PRO A 321 -9.50 9.37 10.97
C PRO A 321 -8.64 9.25 12.22
N ILE A 322 -7.98 8.12 12.43
CA ILE A 322 -7.04 7.94 13.56
C ILE A 322 -5.77 8.75 13.31
N VAL A 323 -5.28 8.76 12.07
CA VAL A 323 -4.11 9.55 11.67
C VAL A 323 -4.39 11.03 11.74
N ASP A 324 -5.56 11.48 11.28
CA ASP A 324 -6.02 12.87 11.41
C ASP A 324 -6.16 13.28 12.88
N SER A 325 -6.71 12.40 13.73
CA SER A 325 -6.81 12.63 15.18
C SER A 325 -5.43 12.82 15.83
N ALA A 326 -4.40 12.10 15.39
CA ALA A 326 -3.04 12.28 15.92
C ALA A 326 -2.49 13.68 15.60
N VAL A 327 -2.72 14.15 14.38
CA VAL A 327 -2.29 15.51 13.97
C VAL A 327 -3.09 16.59 14.69
N ARG A 328 -4.42 16.42 14.82
CA ARG A 328 -5.29 17.33 15.57
C ARG A 328 -4.95 17.35 17.05
N MET A 329 -4.66 16.21 17.66
CA MET A 329 -4.18 16.14 19.05
C MET A 329 -3.00 17.10 19.26
N LEU A 330 -1.99 17.05 18.37
CA LEU A 330 -0.79 17.87 18.49
C LEU A 330 -1.05 19.38 18.28
N ASN A 331 -2.06 19.71 17.46
CA ASN A 331 -2.34 21.10 17.07
C ASN A 331 -3.47 21.77 17.84
N GLU A 332 -4.44 21.00 18.36
CA GLU A 332 -5.68 21.53 18.92
C GLU A 332 -5.77 21.34 20.44
N MET A 333 -5.03 20.37 21.01
CA MET A 333 -4.98 20.25 22.48
C MET A 333 -4.16 21.37 23.09
N ASP A 334 -4.64 21.84 24.23
CA ASP A 334 -3.96 22.86 25.01
C ASP A 334 -2.75 22.31 25.78
N SER A 335 -1.79 23.16 26.06
CA SER A 335 -0.66 22.82 26.92
C SER A 335 -1.01 23.08 28.41
N PHE A 336 -0.32 22.40 29.33
CA PHE A 336 -0.48 22.63 30.77
C PHE A 336 -0.28 24.13 31.14
N ALA A 337 0.71 24.76 30.53
CA ALA A 337 1.01 26.17 30.79
C ALA A 337 -0.10 27.11 30.32
N HIS A 338 -0.61 26.91 29.10
CA HIS A 338 -1.67 27.74 28.53
C HIS A 338 -3.02 27.55 29.24
N ALA A 339 -3.37 26.31 29.53
CA ALA A 339 -4.61 25.96 30.24
C ALA A 339 -4.57 26.26 31.75
N SER A 340 -3.41 26.71 32.29
CA SER A 340 -3.20 26.95 33.74
C SER A 340 -3.51 25.71 34.60
N ILE A 341 -3.25 24.51 34.06
CA ILE A 341 -3.41 23.25 34.78
C ILE A 341 -2.07 22.85 35.39
N THR A 342 -2.10 22.44 36.67
CA THR A 342 -0.89 21.98 37.36
C THR A 342 -0.39 20.69 36.72
N LYS A 343 0.85 20.73 36.22
CA LYS A 343 1.56 19.53 35.74
C LYS A 343 2.08 18.74 36.95
N TYR A 344 1.78 17.43 37.02
CA TYR A 344 2.03 16.60 38.22
C TYR A 344 3.00 15.43 37.93
N PHE A 345 3.72 15.43 36.81
CA PHE A 345 4.72 14.42 36.42
C PHE A 345 5.93 15.06 35.73
#